data_b7992bf29c7812faad2d76e81bd39a2a
#
_entry.id   b7992bf29c7812faad2d76e81bd39a2a
#
_cell.length_a   1.000
_cell.length_b   1.000
_cell.length_c   1.000
_cell.angle_alpha   90.00
_cell.angle_beta   90.00
_cell.angle_gamma   90.00
#
_symmetry.space_group_name_H-M   'P 1'
#
loop_
_entity.id
_entity.type
_entity.pdbx_description
1 polymer ?
#
loop_
_entity_poly.entity_id
_entity_poly.type
_entity_poly.pdbx_seq_one_letter_code
_entity_poly.pdbx_strand_id
1 'polypeptide(L)'
;LYKIDNQEAVYALSARKTTLSNLVINALPDIELDFPNERQKWMRFLENLEPFKMLPELPAIRSEKERMFITSRTILTEYYNLKSQEERMFKYFYAAPFSGTVVAIYAEPGAIANPGGQIAKIAKSGDYEVKVPISMADLKLYKENSTAEFYDSKNTKIASGKIIRISDVINQQTQSADVYYSVKALPEQQIYHGMYLNVSINKESSKETVTL
;
A
#
# COMPACT_ATOMS: atom_id res chain seq x y z
N LEU A 1 -5.13 -12.22 -1.48
CA LEU A 1 -3.92 -12.56 -0.72
C LEU A 1 -3.02 -13.39 -1.62
N TYR A 2 -1.81 -12.94 -1.87
CA TYR A 2 -0.80 -13.68 -2.63
C TYR A 2 0.36 -14.03 -1.69
N LYS A 3 0.73 -15.31 -1.68
CA LYS A 3 1.84 -15.82 -0.86
C LYS A 3 2.88 -16.44 -1.79
N ILE A 4 4.12 -16.00 -1.69
CA ILE A 4 5.26 -16.65 -2.32
C ILE A 4 5.77 -17.74 -1.37
N ASP A 5 6.17 -18.89 -1.90
CA ASP A 5 6.80 -19.92 -1.07
C ASP A 5 8.09 -19.37 -0.47
N ASN A 6 8.17 -19.43 0.85
CA ASN A 6 9.27 -18.86 1.64
C ASN A 6 9.85 -19.83 2.67
N GLN A 7 9.57 -21.12 2.54
CA GLN A 7 9.95 -22.11 3.56
C GLN A 7 11.47 -22.14 3.78
N GLU A 8 12.26 -22.11 2.71
CA GLU A 8 13.71 -22.05 2.79
C GLU A 8 14.19 -20.79 3.53
N ALA A 9 13.61 -19.63 3.21
CA ALA A 9 13.94 -18.37 3.87
C ALA A 9 13.57 -18.39 5.38
N VAL A 10 12.48 -19.06 5.76
CA VAL A 10 12.09 -19.25 7.16
C VAL A 10 13.14 -20.07 7.91
N TYR A 11 13.58 -21.19 7.34
CA TYR A 11 14.61 -22.01 7.99
C TYR A 11 15.97 -21.32 8.06
N ALA A 12 16.37 -20.60 7.01
CA ALA A 12 17.59 -19.81 7.02
C ALA A 12 17.57 -18.72 8.11
N LEU A 13 16.44 -18.03 8.26
CA LEU A 13 16.26 -17.03 9.32
C LEU A 13 16.30 -17.67 10.72
N SER A 14 15.65 -18.84 10.90
CA SER A 14 15.67 -19.59 12.16
C SER A 14 17.11 -20.02 12.56
N ALA A 15 17.88 -20.52 11.60
CA ALA A 15 19.27 -20.89 11.83
C ALA A 15 20.12 -19.68 12.29
N ARG A 16 19.94 -18.53 11.65
CA ARG A 16 20.64 -17.29 12.06
C ARG A 16 20.21 -16.78 13.43
N LYS A 17 18.92 -16.91 13.79
CA LYS A 17 18.47 -16.60 15.17
C LYS A 17 19.19 -17.47 16.21
N THR A 18 19.40 -18.73 15.88
CA THR A 18 20.21 -19.63 16.74
C THR A 18 21.66 -19.14 16.84
N THR A 19 22.24 -18.64 15.77
CA THR A 19 23.58 -18.03 15.79
C THR A 19 23.62 -16.82 16.71
N LEU A 20 22.65 -15.91 16.61
CA LEU A 20 22.55 -14.75 17.51
C LEU A 20 22.38 -15.19 18.98
N SER A 21 21.54 -16.19 19.24
CA SER A 21 21.41 -16.77 20.59
C SER A 21 22.75 -17.23 21.14
N ASN A 22 23.52 -17.97 20.35
CA ASN A 22 24.83 -18.45 20.76
C ASN A 22 25.82 -17.31 21.03
N LEU A 23 25.82 -16.25 20.21
CA LEU A 23 26.67 -15.07 20.46
C LEU A 23 26.32 -14.40 21.79
N VAL A 24 25.06 -14.25 22.11
CA VAL A 24 24.62 -13.64 23.36
C VAL A 24 24.92 -14.57 24.54
N ILE A 25 24.65 -15.88 24.45
CA ILE A 25 24.95 -16.87 25.47
C ILE A 25 26.45 -16.85 25.83
N ASN A 26 27.31 -16.85 24.81
CA ASN A 26 28.76 -16.80 24.99
C ASN A 26 29.26 -15.49 25.62
N ALA A 27 28.50 -14.39 25.45
CA ALA A 27 28.81 -13.10 26.02
C ALA A 27 28.29 -12.93 27.47
N LEU A 28 27.32 -13.75 27.90
CA LEU A 28 26.68 -13.61 29.22
C LEU A 28 27.63 -13.65 30.40
N PRO A 29 28.64 -14.55 30.48
CA PRO A 29 29.59 -14.55 31.60
C PRO A 29 30.35 -13.23 31.75
N ASP A 30 30.79 -12.66 30.63
CA ASP A 30 31.49 -11.38 30.62
C ASP A 30 30.54 -10.22 30.94
N ILE A 31 29.27 -10.30 30.47
CA ILE A 31 28.23 -9.31 30.83
C ILE A 31 27.95 -9.35 32.35
N GLU A 32 27.90 -10.53 32.94
CA GLU A 32 27.71 -10.69 34.40
C GLU A 32 28.85 -10.08 35.20
N LEU A 33 30.07 -10.22 34.72
CA LEU A 33 31.26 -9.70 35.37
C LEU A 33 31.40 -8.18 35.19
N ASP A 34 31.30 -7.70 33.96
CA ASP A 34 31.61 -6.30 33.62
C ASP A 34 30.39 -5.36 33.74
N PHE A 35 29.18 -5.90 33.60
CA PHE A 35 27.91 -5.17 33.55
C PHE A 35 26.79 -5.87 34.35
N PRO A 36 26.96 -6.15 35.63
CA PRO A 36 26.05 -7.01 36.42
C PRO A 36 24.58 -6.52 36.39
N ASN A 37 24.38 -5.20 36.36
CA ASN A 37 23.04 -4.60 36.28
C ASN A 37 22.34 -4.82 34.93
N GLU A 38 23.09 -5.16 33.90
CA GLU A 38 22.55 -5.31 32.51
C GLU A 38 22.27 -6.79 32.16
N ARG A 39 22.75 -7.75 32.97
CA ARG A 39 22.58 -9.19 32.75
C ARG A 39 21.13 -9.58 32.56
N GLN A 40 20.23 -9.07 33.40
CA GLN A 40 18.83 -9.48 33.37
C GLN A 40 18.13 -9.11 32.05
N LYS A 41 18.46 -7.97 31.44
CA LYS A 41 17.86 -7.59 30.15
C LYS A 41 18.31 -8.49 29.00
N TRP A 42 19.59 -8.93 29.01
CA TRP A 42 20.10 -9.85 28.00
C TRP A 42 19.54 -11.27 28.20
N MET A 43 19.31 -11.70 29.44
CA MET A 43 18.60 -12.96 29.73
C MET A 43 17.16 -12.92 29.17
N ARG A 44 16.39 -11.84 29.43
CA ARG A 44 15.04 -11.67 28.89
C ARG A 44 15.04 -11.62 27.36
N PHE A 45 16.05 -11.02 26.77
CA PHE A 45 16.19 -11.00 25.32
C PHE A 45 16.33 -12.44 24.78
N LEU A 46 17.17 -13.26 25.38
CA LEU A 46 17.34 -14.67 25.01
C LEU A 46 16.07 -15.50 25.19
N GLU A 47 15.35 -15.30 26.30
CA GLU A 47 14.07 -15.98 26.55
C GLU A 47 13.03 -15.68 25.48
N ASN A 48 13.05 -14.47 24.92
CA ASN A 48 12.14 -14.05 23.85
C ASN A 48 12.67 -14.33 22.43
N LEU A 49 13.93 -14.72 22.30
CA LEU A 49 14.55 -15.01 21.00
C LEU A 49 14.24 -16.44 20.55
N GLU A 50 13.01 -16.62 20.05
CA GLU A 50 12.54 -17.90 19.54
C GLU A 50 12.78 -18.04 18.03
N PRO A 51 13.19 -19.23 17.51
CA PRO A 51 13.54 -19.42 16.10
C PRO A 51 12.45 -19.02 15.12
N PHE A 52 11.18 -19.31 15.42
CA PHE A 52 10.04 -19.12 14.50
C PHE A 52 9.14 -17.94 14.84
N LYS A 53 9.44 -17.19 15.90
CA LYS A 53 8.74 -15.94 16.25
C LYS A 53 9.47 -14.72 15.67
N MET A 54 8.85 -13.58 15.72
CA MET A 54 9.48 -12.32 15.35
C MET A 54 10.71 -12.04 16.22
N LEU A 55 11.71 -11.37 15.63
CA LEU A 55 12.92 -10.96 16.35
C LEU A 55 12.52 -9.96 17.45
N PRO A 56 12.85 -10.25 18.74
CA PRO A 56 12.57 -9.30 19.81
C PRO A 56 13.37 -8.01 19.64
N GLU A 57 12.88 -6.93 20.23
CA GLU A 57 13.63 -5.67 20.23
C GLU A 57 14.96 -5.80 20.95
N LEU A 58 15.99 -5.15 20.40
CA LEU A 58 17.32 -5.14 21.00
C LEU A 58 17.25 -4.47 22.39
N PRO A 59 17.84 -5.06 23.43
CA PRO A 59 17.90 -4.43 24.74
C PRO A 59 18.54 -3.05 24.68
N ALA A 60 17.97 -2.08 25.41
CA ALA A 60 18.52 -0.74 25.46
C ALA A 60 19.96 -0.73 25.99
N ILE A 61 20.90 -0.27 25.18
CA ILE A 61 22.32 -0.15 25.55
C ILE A 61 22.52 1.22 26.20
N ARG A 62 22.90 1.22 27.51
CA ARG A 62 22.91 2.44 28.32
C ARG A 62 24.27 3.11 28.44
N SER A 63 25.36 2.37 28.22
CA SER A 63 26.71 2.91 28.31
C SER A 63 27.52 2.67 27.05
N GLU A 64 28.50 3.56 26.81
CA GLU A 64 29.42 3.41 25.69
C GLU A 64 30.32 2.16 25.87
N LYS A 65 30.71 1.83 27.11
CA LYS A 65 31.48 0.62 27.41
C LYS A 65 30.69 -0.64 27.03
N GLU A 66 29.39 -0.71 27.35
CA GLU A 66 28.52 -1.81 26.95
C GLU A 66 28.40 -1.88 25.43
N ARG A 67 28.22 -0.74 24.77
CA ARG A 67 28.12 -0.66 23.30
C ARG A 67 29.36 -1.24 22.63
N MET A 68 30.53 -0.81 23.06
CA MET A 68 31.80 -1.31 22.53
C MET A 68 31.95 -2.81 22.75
N PHE A 69 31.60 -3.31 23.92
CA PHE A 69 31.64 -4.73 24.26
C PHE A 69 30.70 -5.54 23.30
N ILE A 70 29.43 -5.17 23.24
CA ILE A 70 28.44 -5.88 22.42
C ILE A 70 28.79 -5.82 20.90
N THR A 71 29.35 -4.69 20.45
CA THR A 71 29.84 -4.54 19.08
C THR A 71 31.03 -5.45 18.78
N SER A 72 32.01 -5.53 19.71
CA SER A 72 33.20 -6.38 19.55
C SER A 72 32.84 -7.88 19.49
N ARG A 73 31.76 -8.28 20.14
CA ARG A 73 31.19 -9.63 20.09
C ARG A 73 30.30 -9.88 18.87
N THR A 74 30.23 -8.94 17.91
CA THR A 74 29.43 -9.01 16.67
C THR A 74 27.93 -9.15 16.87
N ILE A 75 27.42 -9.03 18.09
CA ILE A 75 26.00 -9.20 18.45
C ILE A 75 25.14 -8.16 17.71
N LEU A 76 25.56 -6.89 17.68
CA LEU A 76 24.86 -5.82 16.98
C LEU A 76 24.78 -6.09 15.48
N THR A 77 25.90 -6.49 14.88
CA THR A 77 25.96 -6.78 13.45
C THR A 77 25.00 -7.91 13.07
N GLU A 78 25.02 -9.01 13.84
CA GLU A 78 24.11 -10.13 13.56
C GLU A 78 22.66 -9.78 13.83
N TYR A 79 22.35 -9.00 14.86
CA TYR A 79 21.01 -8.52 15.13
C TYR A 79 20.44 -7.72 13.94
N TYR A 80 21.19 -6.73 13.42
CA TYR A 80 20.71 -5.91 12.31
C TYR A 80 20.67 -6.66 10.99
N ASN A 81 21.55 -7.64 10.77
CA ASN A 81 21.46 -8.54 9.62
C ASN A 81 20.16 -9.37 9.67
N LEU A 82 19.84 -9.92 10.85
CA LEU A 82 18.58 -10.63 11.06
C LEU A 82 17.37 -9.73 10.86
N LYS A 83 17.39 -8.53 11.40
CA LYS A 83 16.32 -7.54 11.24
C LYS A 83 16.06 -7.25 9.76
N SER A 84 17.14 -7.02 9.00
CA SER A 84 17.05 -6.81 7.55
C SER A 84 16.46 -8.02 6.80
N GLN A 85 16.82 -9.24 7.20
CA GLN A 85 16.25 -10.44 6.58
C GLN A 85 14.79 -10.65 6.95
N GLU A 86 14.42 -10.40 8.20
CA GLU A 86 13.03 -10.46 8.65
C GLU A 86 12.14 -9.48 7.89
N GLU A 87 12.60 -8.24 7.68
CA GLU A 87 11.91 -7.25 6.85
C GLU A 87 11.73 -7.72 5.39
N ARG A 88 12.72 -8.44 4.85
CA ARG A 88 12.58 -9.04 3.51
C ARG A 88 11.52 -10.13 3.48
N MET A 89 11.37 -10.91 4.56
CA MET A 89 10.35 -11.97 4.63
C MET A 89 8.92 -11.43 4.57
N PHE A 90 8.65 -10.24 5.10
CA PHE A 90 7.32 -9.62 4.97
C PHE A 90 6.94 -9.37 3.51
N LYS A 91 7.92 -9.21 2.61
CA LYS A 91 7.68 -9.04 1.17
C LYS A 91 7.22 -10.30 0.44
N TYR A 92 7.28 -11.47 1.09
CA TYR A 92 6.71 -12.70 0.54
C TYR A 92 5.19 -12.80 0.72
N PHE A 93 4.61 -11.91 1.52
CA PHE A 93 3.17 -11.81 1.71
C PHE A 93 2.65 -10.51 1.09
N TYR A 94 1.80 -10.67 0.09
CA TYR A 94 1.17 -9.52 -0.55
C TYR A 94 -0.31 -9.49 -0.15
N ALA A 95 -0.68 -8.52 0.68
CA ALA A 95 -2.06 -8.22 0.97
C ALA A 95 -2.53 -7.07 0.08
N ALA A 96 -3.80 -7.08 -0.34
CA ALA A 96 -4.38 -5.95 -1.04
C ALA A 96 -4.34 -4.71 -0.11
N PRO A 97 -3.83 -3.56 -0.57
CA PRO A 97 -3.72 -2.35 0.25
C PRO A 97 -5.08 -1.71 0.54
N PHE A 98 -6.12 -2.12 -0.15
CA PHE A 98 -7.49 -1.65 -0.01
C PHE A 98 -8.49 -2.74 -0.40
N SER A 99 -9.74 -2.59 0.03
CA SER A 99 -10.85 -3.43 -0.41
C SER A 99 -11.23 -3.13 -1.86
N GLY A 100 -11.36 -4.15 -2.68
CA GLY A 100 -11.62 -3.96 -4.09
C GLY A 100 -11.91 -5.24 -4.84
N THR A 101 -12.10 -5.13 -6.16
CA THR A 101 -12.32 -6.23 -7.08
C THR A 101 -11.07 -6.50 -7.89
N VAL A 102 -10.69 -7.77 -8.02
CA VAL A 102 -9.60 -8.19 -8.91
C VAL A 102 -10.08 -8.05 -10.35
N VAL A 103 -9.43 -7.17 -11.11
CA VAL A 103 -9.77 -6.89 -12.52
C VAL A 103 -9.01 -7.79 -13.48
N ALA A 104 -7.77 -8.13 -13.14
CA ALA A 104 -6.93 -9.03 -13.92
C ALA A 104 -5.94 -9.78 -13.03
N ILE A 105 -5.63 -10.99 -13.40
CA ILE A 105 -4.59 -11.83 -12.79
C ILE A 105 -3.55 -12.09 -13.87
N TYR A 106 -2.28 -11.81 -13.57
CA TYR A 106 -1.15 -11.96 -14.50
C TYR A 106 -0.23 -13.13 -14.11
N ALA A 107 -0.28 -13.55 -12.84
CA ALA A 107 0.50 -14.67 -12.33
C ALA A 107 -0.41 -15.78 -11.82
N GLU A 108 -0.27 -16.97 -12.37
CA GLU A 108 -0.99 -18.16 -11.94
C GLU A 108 -0.36 -18.79 -10.69
N PRO A 109 -1.13 -19.54 -9.88
CA PRO A 109 -0.56 -20.32 -8.80
C PRO A 109 0.53 -21.29 -9.30
N GLY A 110 1.70 -21.29 -8.65
CA GLY A 110 2.86 -22.08 -9.05
C GLY A 110 3.79 -21.38 -10.05
N ALA A 111 3.44 -20.22 -10.59
CA ALA A 111 4.31 -19.43 -11.43
C ALA A 111 5.48 -18.80 -10.63
N ILE A 112 6.60 -18.59 -11.31
CA ILE A 112 7.74 -17.89 -10.71
C ILE A 112 7.42 -16.38 -10.60
N ALA A 113 7.48 -15.85 -9.38
CA ALA A 113 7.33 -14.42 -9.13
C ALA A 113 8.69 -13.73 -9.22
N ASN A 114 8.85 -12.86 -10.19
CA ASN A 114 10.03 -12.01 -10.32
C ASN A 114 9.82 -10.65 -9.64
N PRO A 115 10.87 -10.07 -9.02
CA PRO A 115 10.79 -8.70 -8.50
C PRO A 115 10.39 -7.72 -9.60
N GLY A 116 9.38 -6.88 -9.33
CA GLY A 116 8.82 -5.94 -10.31
C GLY A 116 7.80 -6.54 -11.28
N GLY A 117 7.56 -7.86 -11.25
CA GLY A 117 6.51 -8.50 -12.04
C GLY A 117 5.10 -8.10 -11.58
N GLN A 118 4.18 -7.97 -12.53
CA GLN A 118 2.78 -7.75 -12.23
C GLN A 118 2.11 -9.07 -11.82
N ILE A 119 1.44 -9.09 -10.68
CA ILE A 119 0.75 -10.27 -10.17
C ILE A 119 -0.75 -10.18 -10.44
N ALA A 120 -1.37 -9.06 -10.06
CA ALA A 120 -2.79 -8.81 -10.27
C ALA A 120 -3.07 -7.31 -10.36
N LYS A 121 -4.18 -6.96 -11.01
CA LYS A 121 -4.73 -5.62 -11.03
C LYS A 121 -5.99 -5.59 -10.18
N ILE A 122 -6.04 -4.67 -9.21
CA ILE A 122 -7.16 -4.51 -8.27
C ILE A 122 -7.76 -3.13 -8.50
N ALA A 123 -9.07 -3.05 -8.66
CA ALA A 123 -9.82 -1.80 -8.68
C ALA A 123 -10.47 -1.59 -7.31
N LYS A 124 -10.33 -0.39 -6.76
CA LYS A 124 -10.98 -0.01 -5.51
C LYS A 124 -12.49 0.03 -5.69
N SER A 125 -13.23 -0.61 -4.80
CA SER A 125 -14.69 -0.61 -4.86
C SER A 125 -15.26 0.65 -4.22
N GLY A 126 -16.30 1.21 -4.86
CA GLY A 126 -17.05 2.35 -4.33
C GLY A 126 -16.52 3.73 -4.71
N ASP A 127 -15.27 3.84 -5.13
CA ASP A 127 -14.69 5.09 -5.64
C ASP A 127 -14.53 4.97 -7.16
N TYR A 128 -15.43 5.60 -7.90
CA TYR A 128 -15.38 5.60 -9.37
C TYR A 128 -15.01 6.97 -9.88
N GLU A 129 -14.15 7.00 -10.89
CA GLU A 129 -13.91 8.17 -11.69
C GLU A 129 -14.46 7.96 -13.09
N VAL A 130 -15.27 8.91 -13.56
CA VAL A 130 -15.76 8.93 -14.95
C VAL A 130 -15.02 10.02 -15.71
N LYS A 131 -14.41 9.62 -16.81
CA LYS A 131 -13.71 10.51 -17.72
C LYS A 131 -14.68 10.92 -18.83
N VAL A 132 -14.88 12.22 -18.98
CA VAL A 132 -15.77 12.81 -19.99
C VAL A 132 -14.96 13.73 -20.89
N PRO A 133 -14.82 13.43 -22.19
CA PRO A 133 -14.16 14.33 -23.12
C PRO A 133 -15.10 15.49 -23.46
N ILE A 134 -14.66 16.72 -23.23
CA ILE A 134 -15.40 17.96 -23.45
C ILE A 134 -14.71 18.78 -24.53
N SER A 135 -15.46 19.34 -25.47
CA SER A 135 -14.89 20.22 -26.46
C SER A 135 -14.30 21.48 -25.87
N MET A 136 -13.25 22.04 -26.48
CA MET A 136 -12.64 23.29 -26.05
C MET A 136 -13.63 24.46 -26.00
N ALA A 137 -14.63 24.46 -26.88
CA ALA A 137 -15.67 25.51 -26.93
C ALA A 137 -16.52 25.49 -25.63
N ASP A 138 -16.83 24.28 -25.15
CA ASP A 138 -17.71 24.09 -23.99
C ASP A 138 -16.95 24.07 -22.66
N LEU A 139 -15.63 23.91 -22.70
CA LEU A 139 -14.82 23.71 -21.49
C LEU A 139 -14.97 24.86 -20.48
N LYS A 140 -15.19 26.08 -20.95
CA LYS A 140 -15.40 27.26 -20.11
C LYS A 140 -16.65 27.18 -19.21
N LEU A 141 -17.59 26.30 -19.57
CA LEU A 141 -18.84 26.09 -18.81
C LEU A 141 -18.64 25.15 -17.61
N TYR A 142 -17.47 24.49 -17.54
CA TYR A 142 -17.17 23.50 -16.53
C TYR A 142 -16.25 24.10 -15.48
N LYS A 143 -16.70 24.06 -14.24
CA LYS A 143 -15.92 24.51 -13.08
C LYS A 143 -15.72 23.35 -12.12
N GLU A 144 -14.63 23.36 -11.38
CA GLU A 144 -14.42 22.40 -10.30
C GLU A 144 -15.61 22.42 -9.34
N ASN A 145 -15.95 21.25 -8.81
CA ASN A 145 -17.09 20.98 -7.94
C ASN A 145 -18.48 21.09 -8.61
N SER A 146 -18.59 21.40 -9.90
CA SER A 146 -19.88 21.30 -10.61
C SER A 146 -20.37 19.84 -10.61
N THR A 147 -21.70 19.68 -10.43
CA THR A 147 -22.34 18.36 -10.35
C THR A 147 -22.85 17.90 -11.73
N ALA A 148 -22.86 16.58 -11.93
CA ALA A 148 -23.45 15.96 -13.09
C ALA A 148 -24.22 14.69 -12.69
N GLU A 149 -25.16 14.32 -13.53
CA GLU A 149 -25.93 13.10 -13.42
C GLU A 149 -25.52 12.11 -14.49
N PHE A 150 -25.42 10.83 -14.11
CA PHE A 150 -24.97 9.78 -14.99
C PHE A 150 -26.07 8.75 -15.21
N TYR A 151 -26.23 8.36 -16.47
CA TYR A 151 -27.29 7.50 -16.94
C TYR A 151 -26.71 6.28 -17.65
N ASP A 152 -27.41 5.17 -17.56
CA ASP A 152 -27.09 3.95 -18.30
C ASP A 152 -27.52 4.05 -19.76
N SER A 153 -27.33 2.98 -20.54
CA SER A 153 -27.75 2.89 -21.94
C SER A 153 -29.27 2.92 -22.13
N LYS A 154 -30.05 2.67 -21.09
CA LYS A 154 -31.52 2.73 -21.07
C LYS A 154 -32.05 4.09 -20.61
N ASN A 155 -31.17 5.06 -20.44
CA ASN A 155 -31.49 6.39 -19.92
C ASN A 155 -32.03 6.38 -18.47
N THR A 156 -31.64 5.37 -17.68
CA THR A 156 -31.93 5.31 -16.25
C THR A 156 -30.82 6.02 -15.49
N LYS A 157 -31.15 6.95 -14.59
CA LYS A 157 -30.19 7.60 -13.72
C LYS A 157 -29.62 6.58 -12.73
N ILE A 158 -28.33 6.32 -12.80
CA ILE A 158 -27.66 5.33 -11.98
C ILE A 158 -26.63 5.92 -11.01
N ALA A 159 -26.20 7.16 -11.27
CA ALA A 159 -25.20 7.79 -10.43
C ALA A 159 -25.28 9.32 -10.47
N SER A 160 -24.65 9.94 -9.50
CA SER A 160 -24.35 11.37 -9.50
C SER A 160 -22.87 11.57 -9.16
N GLY A 161 -22.31 12.66 -9.64
CA GLY A 161 -20.90 12.95 -9.43
C GLY A 161 -20.61 14.44 -9.48
N LYS A 162 -19.38 14.78 -9.09
CA LYS A 162 -18.86 16.15 -9.15
C LYS A 162 -17.49 16.17 -9.81
N ILE A 163 -17.20 17.26 -10.49
CA ILE A 163 -15.89 17.48 -11.12
C ILE A 163 -14.83 17.55 -10.02
N ILE A 164 -13.80 16.72 -10.16
CA ILE A 164 -12.63 16.71 -9.27
C ILE A 164 -11.38 17.26 -9.97
N ARG A 165 -11.34 17.18 -11.30
CA ARG A 165 -10.19 17.61 -12.08
C ARG A 165 -10.58 17.85 -13.53
N ILE A 166 -10.02 18.88 -14.13
CA ILE A 166 -10.05 19.17 -15.55
C ILE A 166 -8.63 19.02 -16.07
N SER A 167 -8.46 18.28 -17.17
CA SER A 167 -7.14 18.06 -17.76
C SER A 167 -6.64 19.33 -18.45
N ASP A 168 -5.39 19.70 -18.19
CA ASP A 168 -4.68 20.77 -18.93
C ASP A 168 -4.16 20.29 -20.29
N VAL A 169 -4.30 18.97 -20.57
CA VAL A 169 -3.85 18.37 -21.83
C VAL A 169 -5.03 18.18 -22.76
N ILE A 170 -4.90 18.69 -23.97
CA ILE A 170 -5.89 18.59 -25.04
C ILE A 170 -5.56 17.41 -25.94
N ASN A 171 -6.54 16.60 -26.24
CA ASN A 171 -6.42 15.61 -27.30
C ASN A 171 -6.39 16.32 -28.65
N GLN A 172 -5.26 16.24 -29.38
CA GLN A 172 -5.06 16.95 -30.64
C GLN A 172 -5.99 16.50 -31.78
N GLN A 173 -6.42 15.23 -31.76
CA GLN A 173 -7.29 14.66 -32.81
C GLN A 173 -8.73 15.10 -32.60
N THR A 174 -9.23 15.11 -31.39
CA THR A 174 -10.64 15.40 -31.06
C THR A 174 -10.86 16.84 -30.61
N GLN A 175 -9.79 17.61 -30.38
CA GLN A 175 -9.83 18.98 -29.83
C GLN A 175 -10.67 19.07 -28.55
N SER A 176 -10.53 18.04 -27.67
CA SER A 176 -11.26 17.93 -26.43
C SER A 176 -10.29 17.85 -25.24
N ALA A 177 -10.72 18.33 -24.08
CA ALA A 177 -10.06 18.12 -22.79
C ALA A 177 -10.86 17.10 -21.96
N ASP A 178 -10.17 16.28 -21.20
CA ASP A 178 -10.79 15.31 -20.33
C ASP A 178 -11.20 15.95 -18.99
N VAL A 179 -12.47 15.85 -18.65
CA VAL A 179 -13.02 16.25 -17.37
C VAL A 179 -13.29 15.00 -16.55
N TYR A 180 -12.78 14.96 -15.31
CA TYR A 180 -12.87 13.82 -14.42
C TYR A 180 -13.89 14.10 -13.32
N TYR A 181 -14.82 13.18 -13.17
CA TYR A 181 -15.85 13.23 -12.14
C TYR A 181 -15.63 12.14 -11.12
N SER A 182 -15.65 12.49 -9.83
CA SER A 182 -15.85 11.50 -8.76
C SER A 182 -17.33 11.15 -8.72
N VAL A 183 -17.64 9.87 -8.92
CA VAL A 183 -19.00 9.39 -9.11
C VAL A 183 -19.38 8.39 -8.03
N LYS A 184 -20.59 8.56 -7.48
CA LYS A 184 -21.18 7.62 -6.52
C LYS A 184 -22.45 7.01 -7.15
N ALA A 185 -22.53 5.68 -7.07
CA ALA A 185 -23.75 4.97 -7.47
C ALA A 185 -24.92 5.38 -6.56
N LEU A 186 -26.11 5.45 -7.13
CA LEU A 186 -27.34 5.61 -6.36
C LEU A 186 -27.66 4.30 -5.61
N PRO A 187 -28.46 4.35 -4.54
CA PRO A 187 -28.93 3.14 -3.85
C PRO A 187 -29.50 2.14 -4.86
N GLU A 188 -29.20 0.86 -4.66
CA GLU A 188 -29.62 -0.25 -5.51
C GLU A 188 -29.06 -0.26 -6.95
N GLN A 189 -28.26 0.73 -7.33
CA GLN A 189 -27.60 0.78 -8.64
C GLN A 189 -26.14 0.30 -8.52
N GLN A 190 -25.67 -0.38 -9.57
CA GLN A 190 -24.29 -0.88 -9.64
C GLN A 190 -23.56 -0.23 -10.83
N ILE A 191 -22.36 0.24 -10.55
CA ILE A 191 -21.41 0.74 -11.56
C ILE A 191 -20.27 -0.27 -11.65
N TYR A 192 -19.90 -0.59 -12.89
CA TYR A 192 -18.79 -1.51 -13.16
C TYR A 192 -17.62 -0.75 -13.80
N HIS A 193 -16.41 -1.18 -13.47
CA HIS A 193 -15.22 -0.67 -14.13
C HIS A 193 -15.26 -0.96 -15.63
N GLY A 194 -15.03 0.08 -16.45
CA GLY A 194 -15.13 -0.01 -17.92
C GLY A 194 -16.54 0.19 -18.48
N MET A 195 -17.54 0.50 -17.65
CA MET A 195 -18.89 0.82 -18.10
C MET A 195 -18.94 2.18 -18.79
N TYR A 196 -19.66 2.27 -19.92
CA TYR A 196 -19.95 3.54 -20.57
C TYR A 196 -21.21 4.16 -19.98
N LEU A 197 -21.14 5.47 -19.69
CA LEU A 197 -22.23 6.24 -19.10
C LEU A 197 -22.55 7.45 -19.96
N ASN A 198 -23.83 7.77 -20.08
CA ASN A 198 -24.28 9.04 -20.58
C ASN A 198 -24.26 10.08 -19.47
N VAL A 199 -23.78 11.29 -19.74
CA VAL A 199 -23.69 12.36 -18.75
C VAL A 199 -24.64 13.49 -19.08
N SER A 200 -25.44 13.94 -18.11
CA SER A 200 -26.23 15.17 -18.20
C SER A 200 -25.66 16.15 -17.16
N ILE A 201 -25.32 17.33 -17.61
CA ILE A 201 -24.73 18.37 -16.79
C ILE A 201 -25.78 19.44 -16.57
N ASN A 202 -26.10 19.71 -15.31
CA ASN A 202 -26.96 20.84 -14.96
C ASN A 202 -26.21 22.15 -15.28
N LYS A 203 -26.55 22.76 -16.40
CA LYS A 203 -26.17 24.14 -16.67
C LYS A 203 -26.90 24.98 -15.61
N GLU A 204 -26.21 25.54 -14.63
CA GLU A 204 -26.77 26.66 -13.88
C GLU A 204 -27.17 27.72 -14.92
N SER A 205 -28.47 27.87 -15.09
CA SER A 205 -29.00 28.95 -15.92
C SER A 205 -28.61 30.25 -15.27
N SER A 206 -27.62 30.95 -15.82
CA SER A 206 -27.47 32.36 -15.56
C SER A 206 -28.79 33.03 -15.99
N LYS A 207 -29.64 33.37 -15.02
CA LYS A 207 -30.75 34.30 -15.22
C LYS A 207 -30.10 35.65 -15.52
N GLU A 208 -29.90 35.96 -16.81
CA GLU A 208 -29.79 37.34 -17.23
C GLU A 208 -31.16 37.99 -17.02
N THR A 209 -31.23 38.77 -15.94
CA THR A 209 -32.34 39.70 -15.73
C THR A 209 -32.09 40.86 -16.66
N VAL A 210 -32.67 40.82 -17.85
CA VAL A 210 -32.79 41.99 -18.70
C VAL A 210 -33.85 42.88 -18.06
N THR A 211 -33.39 43.97 -17.39
CA THR A 211 -34.29 45.08 -17.00
C THR A 211 -34.45 45.99 -18.20
N LEU A 212 -35.68 46.12 -18.67
CA LEU A 212 -36.10 47.14 -19.62
C LEU A 212 -36.12 48.51 -18.97
#